data_70d716bfb2ca5e9f8e78de49b47bf9a2
#
_entry.id   70d716bfb2ca5e9f8e78de49b47bf9a2
#
_cell.length_a   1.000
_cell.length_b   1.000
_cell.length_c   1.000
_cell.angle_alpha   90.00
_cell.angle_beta   90.00
_cell.angle_gamma   90.00
#
_symmetry.space_group_name_H-M   'P 1'
#
loop_
_entity.id
_entity.type
_entity.pdbx_description
1 polymer ?
#
loop_
_entity_poly.entity_id
_entity_poly.type
_entity_poly.pdbx_seq_one_letter_code
_entity_poly.pdbx_strand_id
1 'polypeptide(L)' 'MQFDKSQIIDLLKSAGDHDKASQAESELPGTVDTDRDSGLLSKLGLDPQDLIAKLAGGGELGGLGKMLG' A
#
# COMPACT_ATOMS: atom_id res chain seq x y z
N MET A 1 10.57 2.40 -4.41
CA MET A 1 10.40 1.08 -3.81
C MET A 1 9.37 0.29 -4.59
N GLN A 2 9.56 -0.99 -4.68
CA GLN A 2 8.68 -1.86 -5.44
C GLN A 2 7.92 -2.81 -4.51
N PHE A 3 6.65 -2.98 -4.80
CA PHE A 3 5.78 -3.89 -4.07
C PHE A 3 4.96 -4.70 -5.04
N ASP A 4 4.57 -5.90 -4.64
CA ASP A 4 3.62 -6.66 -5.43
C ASP A 4 2.25 -6.03 -5.34
N LYS A 5 1.53 -6.05 -6.45
CA LYS A 5 0.16 -5.56 -6.47
C LYS A 5 -0.67 -6.21 -5.36
N SER A 6 -0.45 -7.50 -5.12
CA SER A 6 -1.22 -8.22 -4.12
C SER A 6 -1.02 -7.66 -2.72
N GLN A 7 0.18 -7.15 -2.41
CA GLN A 7 0.44 -6.56 -1.11
C GLN A 7 -0.42 -5.32 -0.90
N ILE A 8 -0.53 -4.50 -1.94
CA ILE A 8 -1.33 -3.29 -1.87
C ILE A 8 -2.81 -3.64 -1.76
N ILE A 9 -3.25 -4.61 -2.53
CA ILE A 9 -4.64 -5.05 -2.50
C ILE A 9 -5.00 -5.60 -1.13
N ASP A 10 -4.13 -6.42 -0.55
CA ASP A 10 -4.37 -6.96 0.77
C ASP A 10 -4.48 -5.84 1.82
N LEU A 11 -3.61 -4.85 1.70
CA LEU A 11 -3.65 -3.72 2.62
C LEU A 11 -5.00 -2.98 2.51
N LEU A 12 -5.46 -2.75 1.30
CA LEU A 12 -6.72 -2.07 1.09
C LEU A 12 -7.90 -2.87 1.62
N LYS A 13 -7.88 -4.18 1.41
CA LYS A 13 -8.93 -5.04 1.92
C LYS A 13 -8.95 -5.04 3.45
N SER A 14 -7.78 -5.07 4.05
CA SER A 14 -7.66 -5.04 5.50
C SER A 14 -8.19 -3.73 6.08
N ALA A 15 -8.05 -2.65 5.33
CA ALA A 15 -8.54 -1.35 5.74
C ALA A 15 -10.03 -1.16 5.45
N GLY A 16 -10.65 -2.12 4.79
CA GLY A 16 -12.05 -2.02 4.44
C GLY A 16 -12.32 -1.29 3.14
N ASP A 17 -11.29 -0.94 2.40
CA ASP A 17 -11.42 -0.20 1.14
C ASP A 17 -11.54 -1.16 -0.04
N HIS A 18 -12.62 -1.91 -0.06
CA HIS A 18 -12.81 -2.93 -1.09
C HIS A 18 -12.93 -2.35 -2.48
N ASP A 19 -13.54 -1.19 -2.61
CA ASP A 19 -13.65 -0.52 -3.91
C ASP A 19 -12.28 -0.15 -4.44
N LYS A 20 -11.43 0.42 -3.59
CA LYS A 20 -10.07 0.76 -3.99
C LYS A 20 -9.26 -0.49 -4.31
N ALA A 21 -9.46 -1.55 -3.55
CA ALA A 21 -8.78 -2.80 -3.82
C ALA A 21 -9.14 -3.32 -5.21
N SER A 22 -10.39 -3.23 -5.57
CA SER A 22 -10.86 -3.66 -6.89
C SER A 22 -10.27 -2.80 -8.00
N GLN A 23 -10.24 -1.49 -7.78
CA GLN A 23 -9.64 -0.57 -8.75
C GLN A 23 -8.15 -0.83 -8.88
N ALA A 24 -7.48 -1.05 -7.77
CA ALA A 24 -6.05 -1.31 -7.79
C ALA A 24 -5.76 -2.58 -8.58
N GLU A 25 -6.58 -3.60 -8.42
CA GLU A 25 -6.38 -4.84 -9.15
C GLU A 25 -6.45 -4.62 -10.65
N SER A 26 -7.37 -3.76 -11.10
CA SER A 26 -7.53 -3.48 -12.52
C SER A 26 -6.46 -2.55 -13.07
N GLU A 27 -6.03 -1.58 -12.28
CA GLU A 27 -5.20 -0.50 -12.81
C GLU A 27 -3.73 -0.62 -12.51
N LEU A 28 -3.37 -1.32 -11.45
CA LEU A 28 -1.97 -1.42 -11.07
C LEU A 28 -1.27 -2.52 -11.85
N PRO A 29 0.01 -2.33 -12.17
CA PRO A 29 0.82 -3.40 -12.76
C PRO A 29 1.11 -4.47 -11.71
N GLY A 30 1.58 -5.62 -12.14
CA GLY A 30 1.91 -6.70 -11.22
C GLY A 30 2.93 -6.30 -10.18
N THR A 31 3.91 -5.50 -10.56
CA THR A 31 4.87 -4.90 -9.64
C THR A 31 4.65 -3.40 -9.66
N VAL A 32 4.38 -2.83 -8.50
CA VAL A 32 4.11 -1.42 -8.34
C VAL A 32 5.34 -0.72 -7.79
N ASP A 33 5.76 0.35 -8.46
CA ASP A 33 6.90 1.13 -8.01
C ASP A 33 6.37 2.45 -7.48
N THR A 34 6.67 2.76 -6.23
CA THR A 34 6.13 3.96 -5.60
C THR A 34 6.62 5.24 -6.25
N ASP A 35 7.76 5.20 -6.95
CA ASP A 35 8.25 6.35 -7.69
C ASP A 35 7.64 6.41 -9.08
N ARG A 36 7.77 5.32 -9.84
CA ARG A 36 7.29 5.29 -11.20
C ARG A 36 5.77 5.45 -11.26
N ASP A 37 5.09 4.81 -10.35
CA ASP A 37 3.63 4.76 -10.37
C ASP A 37 2.99 5.69 -9.35
N SER A 38 3.74 6.69 -8.87
CA SER A 38 3.22 7.61 -7.86
C SER A 38 1.98 8.36 -8.35
N GLY A 39 1.96 8.74 -9.62
CA GLY A 39 0.79 9.41 -10.17
C GLY A 39 -0.43 8.51 -10.20
N LEU A 40 -0.23 7.25 -10.54
CA LEU A 40 -1.30 6.27 -10.57
C LEU A 40 -1.81 6.01 -9.15
N LEU A 41 -0.92 5.89 -8.19
CA LEU A 41 -1.31 5.69 -6.81
C LEU A 41 -2.13 6.86 -6.29
N SER A 42 -1.69 8.08 -6.60
CA SER A 42 -2.43 9.27 -6.19
C SER A 42 -3.81 9.30 -6.83
N LYS A 43 -3.90 8.87 -8.07
CA LYS A 43 -5.16 8.82 -8.79
C LYS A 43 -6.14 7.88 -8.10
N LEU A 44 -5.64 6.80 -7.54
CA LEU A 44 -6.46 5.84 -6.81
C LEU A 44 -6.73 6.28 -5.37
N GLY A 45 -6.21 7.42 -4.98
CA GLY A 45 -6.37 7.90 -3.61
C GLY A 45 -5.40 7.26 -2.64
N LEU A 46 -4.31 6.71 -3.16
CA LEU A 46 -3.30 6.06 -2.32
C LEU A 46 -2.08 6.96 -2.23
N ASP A 47 -1.54 7.09 -1.02
CA ASP A 47 -0.35 7.90 -0.78
C ASP A 47 0.87 6.97 -0.86
N PRO A 48 1.78 7.21 -1.82
CA PRO A 48 2.96 6.35 -1.94
C PRO A 48 3.76 6.26 -0.64
N GLN A 49 3.88 7.36 0.09
CA GLN A 49 4.63 7.34 1.33
C GLN A 49 3.93 6.52 2.40
N ASP A 50 2.62 6.60 2.42
CA ASP A 50 1.81 5.81 3.35
C ASP A 50 1.96 4.33 3.06
N LEU A 51 1.98 3.97 1.79
CA LEU A 51 2.19 2.58 1.39
C LEU A 51 3.55 2.09 1.84
N ILE A 52 4.58 2.90 1.65
CA ILE A 52 5.92 2.54 2.08
C ILE A 52 5.94 2.32 3.59
N ALA A 53 5.32 3.23 4.33
CA ALA A 53 5.29 3.12 5.78
C ALA A 53 4.58 1.85 6.24
N LYS A 54 3.49 1.51 5.58
CA LYS A 54 2.68 0.38 6.01
C LYS A 54 3.21 -0.95 5.53
N LEU A 55 3.76 -0.98 4.31
CA LEU A 55 4.20 -2.24 3.72
C LEU A 55 5.66 -2.52 3.97
N ALA A 56 6.50 -1.50 3.97
CA ALA A 56 7.95 -1.71 4.09
C ALA A 56 8.45 -1.68 5.51
N GLY A 57 7.80 -0.96 6.40
CA GLY A 57 8.32 -0.88 7.74
C GLY A 57 7.36 -0.40 8.79
N GLY A 58 6.31 0.30 8.37
CA GLY A 58 5.40 0.92 9.30
C GLY A 58 4.72 -0.07 10.23
N GLY A 59 4.33 -1.20 9.68
CA GLY A 59 3.67 -2.23 10.47
C GLY A 59 4.56 -2.78 11.54
N GLU A 60 5.81 -3.01 11.19
CA GLU A 60 6.77 -3.52 12.14
C GLU A 60 7.07 -2.51 13.22
N LEU A 61 7.22 -1.28 12.80
CA LEU A 61 7.47 -0.22 13.77
C LEU A 61 6.31 -0.07 14.72
N GLY A 62 5.11 -0.21 14.20
CA GLY A 62 3.94 -0.21 15.03
C GLY A 62 4.00 -1.30 16.09
N GLY A 63 4.44 -2.48 15.68
CA GLY A 63 4.59 -3.58 16.61
C GLY A 63 5.62 -3.28 17.67
N LEU A 64 6.72 -2.69 17.27
CA LEU A 64 7.74 -2.29 18.23
C LEU A 64 7.20 -1.27 19.21
N GLY A 65 6.48 -0.32 18.70
CA GLY A 65 5.89 0.68 19.57
C GLY A 65 5.02 0.06 20.63
N LYS A 66 4.26 -0.94 20.26
CA LYS A 66 3.43 -1.65 21.21
C LYS A 66 4.27 -2.36 22.25
N MET A 67 5.36 -2.97 21.83
CA MET A 67 6.22 -3.65 22.78
C MET A 67 6.81 -2.67 23.77
N LEU A 68 7.15 -1.50 23.29
CA LEU A 68 7.71 -0.49 24.17
C LEU A 68 6.66 0.14 25.05
N GLY A 69 5.49 0.23 24.54
CA GLY A 69 4.39 0.79 25.27
C GLY A 69 3.81 -0.19 26.23
#